data_2a47ab8981d5265e9195f332c93a9dcd
#
_entry.id   2a47ab8981d5265e9195f332c93a9dcd
#
_cell.length_a   1.000
_cell.length_b   1.000
_cell.length_c   1.000
_cell.angle_alpha   90.00
_cell.angle_beta   90.00
_cell.angle_gamma   90.00
#
_symmetry.space_group_name_H-M   'P 1'
#
loop_
_entity.id
_entity.type
_entity.pdbx_description
1 polymer ?
#
loop_
_entity_poly.entity_id
_entity_poly.type
_entity_poly.pdbx_seq_one_letter_code
_entity_poly.pdbx_strand_id
1 'polypeptide(L)'
;MARSRETKIELTAYDDLFQTDESREEAKLSKIRDISISEIDEFPDHPFKVLIDEDMEQLVESIKRNGVMTPATVRLKEDGRYELISGHRRKKACEHAGLETLKCEVKELTRDEAIIVMVESNLQRSVILPSEKAFAYKMRLEAMKRQAGRPTKENASPLATNLSKGRSDEELGELVGESKDQIRRYIRLTELVPEILQMVDERQIAFRPAVEVSYLTEEQQYTLLEAMEYNDATPSLAQAIKMKKYNQDGKLNSEVIQSIMEEEKPNQKENLLSVTRG
;
A
#
# COMPACT_ATOMS: atom_id res chain seq x y z
N MET A 1 15.27 57.89 29.84
CA MET A 1 13.91 57.34 29.65
C MET A 1 14.03 56.03 28.95
N ALA A 2 13.99 54.93 29.68
CA ALA A 2 14.08 53.57 29.15
C ALA A 2 12.63 53.04 28.96
N ARG A 3 12.28 52.70 27.70
CA ARG A 3 11.00 52.02 27.38
C ARG A 3 11.13 50.54 27.68
N SER A 4 10.39 50.09 28.68
CA SER A 4 10.12 48.67 28.97
C SER A 4 9.37 48.06 27.77
N ARG A 5 9.92 46.98 27.19
CA ARG A 5 9.22 46.07 26.29
C ARG A 5 8.52 45.04 27.13
N GLU A 6 7.23 45.14 27.26
CA GLU A 6 6.38 44.04 27.77
C GLU A 6 6.32 42.93 26.73
N THR A 7 6.94 41.80 27.05
CA THR A 7 6.77 40.55 26.29
C THR A 7 5.43 39.94 26.73
N LYS A 8 4.43 39.98 25.87
CA LYS A 8 3.21 39.16 26.00
C LYS A 8 3.62 37.68 25.87
N ILE A 9 3.58 36.97 26.96
CA ILE A 9 3.64 35.49 26.98
C ILE A 9 2.22 35.02 26.68
N GLU A 10 2.00 34.49 25.46
CA GLU A 10 0.75 33.79 25.13
C GLU A 10 0.71 32.45 25.88
N LEU A 11 -0.17 32.38 26.87
CA LEU A 11 -0.46 31.19 27.69
C LEU A 11 -1.42 30.23 26.96
N THR A 12 -1.08 29.76 25.77
CA THR A 12 -1.86 28.73 25.05
C THR A 12 -1.49 27.30 25.42
N ALA A 13 -0.46 27.10 26.24
CA ALA A 13 0.02 25.75 26.61
C ALA A 13 -0.64 25.17 27.89
N TYR A 14 -1.49 25.91 28.61
CA TYR A 14 -2.10 25.45 29.87
C TYR A 14 -3.38 24.65 29.65
N ASP A 15 -4.15 24.93 28.60
CA ASP A 15 -5.41 24.20 28.34
C ASP A 15 -5.16 22.75 27.86
N ASP A 16 -4.03 22.48 27.19
CA ASP A 16 -3.68 21.12 26.74
C ASP A 16 -3.22 20.18 27.88
N LEU A 17 -2.76 20.73 29.00
CA LEU A 17 -2.25 19.94 30.14
C LEU A 17 -3.36 19.49 31.11
N PHE A 18 -4.57 20.08 31.04
CA PHE A 18 -5.68 19.79 31.92
C PHE A 18 -6.89 19.17 31.20
N GLN A 19 -6.73 18.72 29.94
CA GLN A 19 -7.78 17.93 29.33
C GLN A 19 -7.87 16.57 30.01
N THR A 20 -8.99 16.34 30.69
CA THR A 20 -9.33 15.03 31.24
C THR A 20 -9.50 14.01 30.12
N ASP A 21 -9.34 12.72 30.44
CA ASP A 21 -9.55 11.66 29.41
C ASP A 21 -11.00 11.73 28.88
N GLU A 22 -11.96 12.16 29.67
CA GLU A 22 -13.36 12.43 29.27
C GLU A 22 -13.47 13.56 28.26
N SER A 23 -12.73 14.67 28.39
CA SER A 23 -12.77 15.78 27.44
C SER A 23 -12.06 15.42 26.12
N ARG A 24 -11.05 14.53 26.18
CA ARG A 24 -10.40 13.95 24.98
C ARG A 24 -11.31 12.98 24.24
N GLU A 25 -12.10 12.21 24.96
CA GLU A 25 -13.11 11.31 24.36
C GLU A 25 -14.27 12.11 23.77
N GLU A 26 -14.77 13.15 24.43
CA GLU A 26 -15.78 14.06 23.89
C GLU A 26 -15.27 14.81 22.63
N ALA A 27 -14.03 15.27 22.63
CA ALA A 27 -13.40 15.88 21.43
C ALA A 27 -13.24 14.90 20.28
N LYS A 28 -13.00 13.61 20.55
CA LYS A 28 -13.00 12.53 19.56
C LYS A 28 -14.41 12.23 19.05
N LEU A 29 -15.40 12.16 19.93
CA LEU A 29 -16.81 11.93 19.58
C LEU A 29 -17.37 13.08 18.72
N SER A 30 -16.97 14.32 18.96
CA SER A 30 -17.39 15.48 18.15
C SER A 30 -16.89 15.44 16.70
N LYS A 31 -15.88 14.63 16.39
CA LYS A 31 -15.33 14.43 15.05
C LYS A 31 -16.01 13.31 14.27
N ILE A 32 -16.86 12.50 14.93
CA ILE A 32 -17.61 11.41 14.29
C ILE A 32 -18.91 11.98 13.76
N ARG A 33 -19.15 11.80 12.44
CA ARG A 33 -20.35 12.30 11.74
C ARG A 33 -20.88 11.23 10.80
N ASP A 34 -22.19 11.27 10.56
CA ASP A 34 -22.79 10.54 9.46
C ASP A 34 -22.66 11.39 8.20
N ILE A 35 -21.88 10.91 7.23
CA ILE A 35 -21.58 11.60 5.98
C ILE A 35 -22.26 10.86 4.84
N SER A 36 -22.87 11.60 3.90
CA SER A 36 -23.46 11.01 2.71
C SER A 36 -22.39 10.25 1.91
N ILE A 37 -22.67 8.99 1.55
CA ILE A 37 -21.74 8.16 0.78
C ILE A 37 -21.38 8.83 -0.56
N SER A 38 -22.32 9.59 -1.14
CA SER A 38 -22.10 10.35 -2.37
C SER A 38 -21.08 11.49 -2.23
N GLU A 39 -20.81 11.98 -1.02
CA GLU A 39 -19.81 13.02 -0.73
C GLU A 39 -18.42 12.44 -0.40
N ILE A 40 -18.32 11.12 -0.31
CA ILE A 40 -17.07 10.41 0.03
C ILE A 40 -16.42 9.85 -1.21
N ASP A 41 -15.35 10.47 -1.65
CA ASP A 41 -14.52 10.01 -2.76
C ASP A 41 -13.59 8.87 -2.31
N GLU A 42 -13.31 7.95 -3.24
CA GLU A 42 -12.26 6.95 -3.02
C GLU A 42 -10.89 7.61 -3.01
N PHE A 43 -9.96 7.01 -2.24
CA PHE A 43 -8.57 7.48 -2.27
C PHE A 43 -7.94 7.15 -3.64
N PRO A 44 -7.37 8.13 -4.37
CA PRO A 44 -6.73 7.88 -5.65
C PRO A 44 -5.60 6.87 -5.51
N ASP A 45 -5.53 5.94 -6.47
CA ASP A 45 -4.48 4.90 -6.52
C ASP A 45 -4.42 4.02 -5.26
N HIS A 46 -5.56 3.81 -4.59
CA HIS A 46 -5.65 2.98 -3.39
C HIS A 46 -5.15 1.55 -3.69
N PRO A 47 -4.03 1.10 -3.06
CA PRO A 47 -3.37 -0.13 -3.47
C PRO A 47 -4.10 -1.41 -3.04
N PHE A 48 -4.98 -1.31 -2.03
CA PHE A 48 -5.62 -2.47 -1.43
C PHE A 48 -6.98 -2.76 -2.07
N LYS A 49 -7.13 -3.96 -2.63
CA LYS A 49 -8.38 -4.39 -3.28
C LYS A 49 -9.49 -4.64 -2.26
N VAL A 50 -10.71 -4.25 -2.61
CA VAL A 50 -11.92 -4.59 -1.87
C VAL A 50 -12.56 -5.80 -2.55
N LEU A 51 -12.43 -6.97 -1.93
CA LEU A 51 -13.02 -8.20 -2.44
C LEU A 51 -14.50 -8.29 -2.01
N ILE A 52 -15.33 -8.76 -2.95
CA ILE A 52 -16.73 -9.10 -2.68
C ILE A 52 -16.76 -10.62 -2.49
N ASP A 53 -16.63 -11.04 -1.25
CA ASP A 53 -16.53 -12.42 -0.78
C ASP A 53 -17.58 -12.70 0.31
N GLU A 54 -17.62 -13.92 0.85
CA GLU A 54 -18.51 -14.28 1.95
C GLU A 54 -18.33 -13.37 3.18
N ASP A 55 -17.10 -12.93 3.46
CA ASP A 55 -16.84 -11.99 4.56
C ASP A 55 -17.48 -10.62 4.29
N MET A 56 -17.61 -10.22 3.03
CA MET A 56 -18.33 -9.00 2.65
C MET A 56 -19.83 -9.16 2.87
N GLU A 57 -20.42 -10.30 2.50
CA GLU A 57 -21.84 -10.58 2.72
C GLU A 57 -22.17 -10.57 4.23
N GLN A 58 -21.33 -11.21 5.06
CA GLN A 58 -21.47 -11.18 6.51
C GLN A 58 -21.37 -9.75 7.08
N LEU A 59 -20.48 -8.93 6.52
CA LEU A 59 -20.34 -7.53 6.91
C LEU A 59 -21.57 -6.73 6.55
N VAL A 60 -22.16 -6.93 5.35
CA VAL A 60 -23.41 -6.30 4.94
C VAL A 60 -24.56 -6.66 5.88
N GLU A 61 -24.70 -7.95 6.23
CA GLU A 61 -25.74 -8.39 7.18
C GLU A 61 -25.53 -7.83 8.57
N SER A 62 -24.28 -7.73 9.02
CA SER A 62 -23.95 -7.10 10.31
C SER A 62 -24.32 -5.61 10.31
N ILE A 63 -23.99 -4.89 9.25
CA ILE A 63 -24.31 -3.47 9.10
C ILE A 63 -25.82 -3.22 9.04
N LYS A 64 -26.58 -4.08 8.34
CA LYS A 64 -28.06 -3.98 8.32
C LYS A 64 -28.67 -4.13 9.72
N ARG A 65 -28.09 -5.01 10.55
CA ARG A 65 -28.63 -5.29 11.92
C ARG A 65 -28.17 -4.28 12.97
N ASN A 66 -26.90 -3.89 12.92
CA ASN A 66 -26.25 -3.17 14.02
C ASN A 66 -25.76 -1.78 13.62
N GLY A 67 -25.89 -1.42 12.35
CA GLY A 67 -25.23 -0.22 11.79
C GLY A 67 -23.69 -0.34 11.73
N VAL A 68 -23.04 0.76 11.42
CA VAL A 68 -21.57 0.83 11.38
C VAL A 68 -21.05 1.07 12.80
N MET A 69 -20.52 0.03 13.44
CA MET A 69 -20.02 0.10 14.82
C MET A 69 -18.69 0.86 14.91
N THR A 70 -17.76 0.58 13.99
CA THR A 70 -16.46 1.26 13.94
C THR A 70 -16.50 2.29 12.80
N PRO A 71 -16.30 3.59 13.07
CA PRO A 71 -16.33 4.64 12.06
C PRO A 71 -15.28 4.41 10.98
N ALA A 72 -15.58 4.76 9.74
CA ALA A 72 -14.57 4.93 8.70
C ALA A 72 -13.73 6.19 8.97
N THR A 73 -12.52 6.28 8.43
CA THR A 73 -11.69 7.48 8.56
C THR A 73 -11.67 8.22 7.23
N VAL A 74 -12.00 9.50 7.27
CA VAL A 74 -11.99 10.37 6.10
C VAL A 74 -11.19 11.64 6.40
N ARG A 75 -10.69 12.30 5.35
CA ARG A 75 -10.18 13.67 5.44
C ARG A 75 -11.06 14.61 4.61
N LEU A 76 -11.14 15.86 5.03
CA LEU A 76 -11.78 16.93 4.26
C LEU A 76 -10.81 17.38 3.17
N LYS A 77 -11.30 17.46 1.92
CA LYS A 77 -10.59 18.02 0.77
C LYS A 77 -10.84 19.53 0.65
N GLU A 78 -10.01 20.21 -0.12
CA GLU A 78 -10.15 21.65 -0.39
C GLU A 78 -11.47 22.01 -1.12
N ASP A 79 -12.01 21.08 -1.89
CA ASP A 79 -13.30 21.23 -2.60
C ASP A 79 -14.54 21.02 -1.71
N GLY A 80 -14.34 20.74 -0.41
CA GLY A 80 -15.40 20.48 0.55
C GLY A 80 -15.93 19.06 0.57
N ARG A 81 -15.46 18.18 -0.30
CA ARG A 81 -15.77 16.75 -0.31
C ARG A 81 -14.84 16.00 0.62
N TYR A 82 -15.19 14.76 0.95
CA TYR A 82 -14.40 13.90 1.80
C TYR A 82 -13.64 12.86 0.96
N GLU A 83 -12.44 12.49 1.41
CA GLU A 83 -11.64 11.42 0.82
C GLU A 83 -11.46 10.31 1.84
N LEU A 84 -11.76 9.07 1.44
CA LEU A 84 -11.76 7.90 2.31
C LEU A 84 -10.33 7.40 2.54
N ILE A 85 -9.87 7.43 3.78
CA ILE A 85 -8.54 6.95 4.17
C ILE A 85 -8.57 5.50 4.62
N SER A 86 -9.58 5.14 5.43
CA SER A 86 -9.76 3.77 5.95
C SER A 86 -11.23 3.43 6.06
N GLY A 87 -11.57 2.16 5.79
CA GLY A 87 -12.93 1.67 5.86
C GLY A 87 -13.60 1.42 4.50
N HIS A 88 -12.84 1.21 3.44
CA HIS A 88 -13.34 0.93 2.08
C HIS A 88 -14.32 -0.25 2.05
N ARG A 89 -14.05 -1.35 2.78
CA ARG A 89 -14.99 -2.47 2.91
C ARG A 89 -16.30 -2.05 3.60
N ARG A 90 -16.25 -1.16 4.61
CA ARG A 90 -17.45 -0.63 5.31
C ARG A 90 -18.27 0.25 4.40
N LYS A 91 -17.64 1.16 3.65
CA LYS A 91 -18.33 1.99 2.64
C LYS A 91 -19.03 1.09 1.62
N LYS A 92 -18.30 0.10 1.06
CA LYS A 92 -18.87 -0.84 0.09
C LYS A 92 -20.03 -1.65 0.66
N ALA A 93 -19.92 -2.12 1.90
CA ALA A 93 -20.96 -2.84 2.58
C ALA A 93 -22.19 -1.97 2.87
N CYS A 94 -22.02 -0.67 3.21
CA CYS A 94 -23.13 0.27 3.34
C CYS A 94 -23.86 0.49 2.02
N GLU A 95 -23.15 0.63 0.91
CA GLU A 95 -23.73 0.72 -0.44
C GLU A 95 -24.58 -0.53 -0.75
N HIS A 96 -24.06 -1.74 -0.49
CA HIS A 96 -24.79 -2.99 -0.67
C HIS A 96 -25.96 -3.17 0.31
N ALA A 97 -25.88 -2.55 1.50
CA ALA A 97 -26.97 -2.55 2.47
C ALA A 97 -28.08 -1.54 2.14
N GLY A 98 -27.86 -0.67 1.14
CA GLY A 98 -28.81 0.40 0.75
C GLY A 98 -28.81 1.59 1.71
N LEU A 99 -27.73 1.83 2.44
CA LEU A 99 -27.59 2.98 3.33
C LEU A 99 -27.07 4.20 2.53
N GLU A 100 -27.65 5.36 2.81
CA GLU A 100 -27.24 6.62 2.16
C GLU A 100 -26.07 7.29 2.86
N THR A 101 -25.81 6.97 4.12
CA THR A 101 -24.77 7.58 4.95
C THR A 101 -23.80 6.55 5.51
N LEU A 102 -22.57 7.00 5.78
CA LEU A 102 -21.53 6.24 6.44
C LEU A 102 -21.07 7.00 7.68
N LYS A 103 -21.00 6.32 8.83
CA LYS A 103 -20.42 6.87 10.03
C LYS A 103 -18.91 7.03 9.86
N CYS A 104 -18.41 8.27 9.93
CA CYS A 104 -17.01 8.61 9.65
C CYS A 104 -16.39 9.46 10.77
N GLU A 105 -15.13 9.19 11.07
CA GLU A 105 -14.24 10.07 11.81
C GLU A 105 -13.53 11.00 10.82
N VAL A 106 -13.76 12.31 10.96
CA VAL A 106 -13.12 13.31 10.09
C VAL A 106 -11.78 13.71 10.71
N LYS A 107 -10.69 13.51 9.96
CA LYS A 107 -9.33 13.92 10.35
C LYS A 107 -8.82 15.06 9.49
N GLU A 108 -8.18 16.02 10.12
CA GLU A 108 -7.45 17.08 9.44
C GLU A 108 -6.05 16.56 9.07
N LEU A 109 -5.88 16.09 7.84
CA LEU A 109 -4.65 15.49 7.34
C LEU A 109 -4.30 16.09 5.98
N THR A 110 -3.02 16.35 5.77
CA THR A 110 -2.49 16.59 4.42
C THR A 110 -2.60 15.32 3.59
N ARG A 111 -2.44 15.43 2.28
CA ARG A 111 -2.48 14.23 1.41
C ARG A 111 -1.39 13.21 1.76
N ASP A 112 -0.18 13.67 2.08
CA ASP A 112 0.93 12.76 2.41
C ASP A 112 0.73 12.08 3.76
N GLU A 113 0.19 12.77 4.78
CA GLU A 113 -0.22 12.17 6.05
C GLU A 113 -1.33 11.14 5.86
N ALA A 114 -2.30 11.44 5.00
CA ALA A 114 -3.38 10.50 4.67
C ALA A 114 -2.86 9.22 4.01
N ILE A 115 -1.88 9.31 3.10
CA ILE A 115 -1.20 8.15 2.50
C ILE A 115 -0.55 7.29 3.58
N ILE A 116 0.18 7.91 4.51
CA ILE A 116 0.88 7.17 5.58
C ILE A 116 -0.14 6.44 6.45
N VAL A 117 -1.18 7.13 6.92
CA VAL A 117 -2.25 6.53 7.76
C VAL A 117 -2.98 5.41 7.02
N MET A 118 -3.32 5.61 5.74
CA MET A 118 -3.96 4.60 4.90
C MET A 118 -3.11 3.34 4.78
N VAL A 119 -1.84 3.48 4.46
CA VAL A 119 -0.93 2.34 4.32
C VAL A 119 -0.76 1.61 5.66
N GLU A 120 -0.49 2.34 6.74
CA GLU A 120 -0.32 1.74 8.07
C GLU A 120 -1.54 0.96 8.54
N SER A 121 -2.74 1.51 8.34
CA SER A 121 -3.99 0.83 8.73
C SER A 121 -4.25 -0.47 7.97
N ASN A 122 -3.70 -0.62 6.75
CA ASN A 122 -3.90 -1.80 5.92
C ASN A 122 -2.75 -2.82 6.04
N LEU A 123 -1.54 -2.39 6.41
CA LEU A 123 -0.40 -3.31 6.61
C LEU A 123 -0.59 -4.26 7.80
N GLN A 124 -1.56 -4.01 8.67
CA GLN A 124 -1.93 -4.90 9.78
C GLN A 124 -2.87 -6.05 9.38
N ARG A 125 -3.29 -6.12 8.11
CA ARG A 125 -4.12 -7.24 7.61
C ARG A 125 -3.34 -8.54 7.64
N SER A 126 -4.03 -9.64 7.93
CA SER A 126 -3.44 -10.99 7.95
C SER A 126 -2.98 -11.48 6.57
N VAL A 127 -3.67 -11.05 5.52
CA VAL A 127 -3.35 -11.38 4.13
C VAL A 127 -3.28 -10.11 3.30
N ILE A 128 -2.13 -9.87 2.68
CA ILE A 128 -1.88 -8.75 1.77
C ILE A 128 -1.19 -9.33 0.54
N LEU A 129 -1.70 -9.00 -0.64
CA LEU A 129 -1.13 -9.46 -1.90
C LEU A 129 0.25 -8.82 -2.15
N PRO A 130 1.15 -9.50 -2.88
CA PRO A 130 2.44 -8.93 -3.26
C PRO A 130 2.33 -7.59 -3.98
N SER A 131 1.36 -7.45 -4.90
CA SER A 131 1.08 -6.19 -5.59
C SER A 131 0.64 -5.09 -4.63
N GLU A 132 -0.26 -5.39 -3.69
CA GLU A 132 -0.74 -4.44 -2.68
C GLU A 132 0.41 -3.91 -1.82
N LYS A 133 1.29 -4.81 -1.34
CA LYS A 133 2.51 -4.42 -0.60
C LYS A 133 3.43 -3.54 -1.45
N ALA A 134 3.63 -3.91 -2.72
CA ALA A 134 4.51 -3.18 -3.63
C ALA A 134 4.08 -1.72 -3.80
N PHE A 135 2.81 -1.48 -4.15
CA PHE A 135 2.29 -0.13 -4.33
C PHE A 135 2.17 0.62 -3.00
N ALA A 136 1.76 -0.04 -1.91
CA ALA A 136 1.66 0.58 -0.59
C ALA A 136 3.02 1.08 -0.10
N TYR A 137 4.08 0.26 -0.22
CA TYR A 137 5.43 0.66 0.16
C TYR A 137 5.96 1.80 -0.70
N LYS A 138 5.73 1.76 -2.03
CA LYS A 138 6.10 2.84 -2.95
C LYS A 138 5.42 4.16 -2.55
N MET A 139 4.10 4.15 -2.39
CA MET A 139 3.31 5.33 -2.02
C MET A 139 3.77 5.93 -0.68
N ARG A 140 3.97 5.08 0.33
CA ARG A 140 4.41 5.55 1.65
C ARG A 140 5.81 6.18 1.62
N LEU A 141 6.77 5.53 0.95
CA LEU A 141 8.12 6.08 0.83
C LEU A 141 8.14 7.40 0.04
N GLU A 142 7.32 7.54 -0.99
CA GLU A 142 7.19 8.79 -1.74
C GLU A 142 6.56 9.89 -0.90
N ALA A 143 5.52 9.59 -0.11
CA ALA A 143 4.91 10.54 0.81
C ALA A 143 5.91 11.01 1.87
N MET A 144 6.66 10.09 2.49
CA MET A 144 7.70 10.42 3.48
C MET A 144 8.81 11.30 2.88
N LYS A 145 9.26 11.01 1.65
CA LYS A 145 10.26 11.84 0.96
C LYS A 145 9.75 13.25 0.68
N ARG A 146 8.48 13.41 0.28
CA ARG A 146 7.88 14.74 0.05
C ARG A 146 7.78 15.54 1.35
N GLN A 147 7.44 14.91 2.47
CA GLN A 147 7.43 15.55 3.79
C GLN A 147 8.83 15.96 4.26
N ALA A 148 9.84 15.10 4.09
CA ALA A 148 11.23 15.37 4.47
C ALA A 148 11.88 16.51 3.63
N GLY A 149 11.49 16.65 2.36
CA GLY A 149 11.96 17.71 1.45
C GLY A 149 11.29 19.06 1.63
N ARG A 150 10.32 19.23 2.55
CA ARG A 150 9.56 20.46 2.77
C ARG A 150 9.87 21.10 4.13
N PRO A 151 10.98 21.84 4.30
CA PRO A 151 11.24 22.56 5.54
C PRO A 151 10.34 23.82 5.60
N THR A 152 9.16 23.73 6.20
CA THR A 152 8.36 24.89 6.55
C THR A 152 8.06 24.87 8.03
N LYS A 153 8.52 25.94 8.72
CA LYS A 153 8.39 26.14 10.17
C LYS A 153 6.93 26.27 10.66
N GLU A 154 5.96 26.31 9.77
CA GLU A 154 4.55 26.61 10.10
C GLU A 154 3.61 25.40 10.10
N ASN A 155 4.04 24.23 9.60
CA ASN A 155 3.18 23.03 9.50
C ASN A 155 3.82 21.78 10.10
N ALA A 156 4.57 21.92 11.18
CA ALA A 156 5.10 20.76 11.91
C ALA A 156 3.99 20.15 12.79
N SER A 157 3.20 19.24 12.21
CA SER A 157 2.42 18.30 13.00
C SER A 157 3.33 17.48 13.92
N PRO A 158 2.94 17.18 15.17
CA PRO A 158 3.75 16.36 16.09
C PRO A 158 4.18 15.00 15.53
N LEU A 159 3.42 14.46 14.56
CA LEU A 159 3.77 13.25 13.81
C LEU A 159 4.95 13.47 12.84
N ALA A 160 5.06 14.63 12.22
CA ALA A 160 6.12 14.94 11.25
C ALA A 160 7.50 15.12 11.89
N THR A 161 7.55 15.51 13.16
CA THR A 161 8.83 15.78 13.87
C THR A 161 9.60 14.51 14.19
N ASN A 162 8.95 13.35 14.29
CA ASN A 162 9.61 12.07 14.52
C ASN A 162 10.09 11.38 13.24
N LEU A 163 9.58 11.77 12.06
CA LEU A 163 9.87 11.15 10.77
C LEU A 163 11.14 11.66 10.09
N SER A 164 11.79 12.70 10.62
CA SER A 164 12.88 13.42 9.92
C SER A 164 14.30 12.92 10.19
N LYS A 165 14.51 11.86 10.98
CA LYS A 165 15.85 11.41 11.41
C LYS A 165 16.33 10.06 10.90
N GLY A 166 15.46 9.24 10.26
CA GLY A 166 15.80 7.93 9.73
C GLY A 166 15.79 7.89 8.20
N ARG A 167 16.38 6.86 7.61
CA ARG A 167 16.10 6.53 6.22
C ARG A 167 14.69 5.98 6.15
N SER A 168 13.84 6.57 5.33
CA SER A 168 12.41 6.22 5.22
C SER A 168 12.15 4.73 4.95
N ASP A 169 13.07 4.03 4.28
CA ASP A 169 13.02 2.60 4.04
C ASP A 169 13.36 1.75 5.30
N GLU A 170 14.17 2.26 6.22
CA GLU A 170 14.48 1.62 7.52
C GLU A 170 13.30 1.75 8.48
N GLU A 171 12.70 2.94 8.59
CA GLU A 171 11.51 3.16 9.43
C GLU A 171 10.32 2.30 8.96
N LEU A 172 10.12 2.20 7.64
CA LEU A 172 9.09 1.30 7.11
C LEU A 172 9.41 -0.16 7.44
N GLY A 173 10.69 -0.57 7.34
CA GLY A 173 11.12 -1.92 7.68
C GLY A 173 10.85 -2.30 9.13
N GLU A 174 11.15 -1.40 10.06
CA GLU A 174 10.85 -1.59 11.49
C GLU A 174 9.35 -1.73 11.75
N LEU A 175 8.53 -0.91 11.09
CA LEU A 175 7.07 -0.94 11.23
C LEU A 175 6.46 -2.27 10.79
N VAL A 176 6.93 -2.83 9.66
CA VAL A 176 6.35 -4.04 9.05
C VAL A 176 7.11 -5.31 9.39
N GLY A 177 8.21 -5.22 10.11
CA GLY A 177 9.07 -6.36 10.44
C GLY A 177 9.80 -6.95 9.22
N GLU A 178 10.03 -6.17 8.17
CA GLU A 178 10.72 -6.59 6.95
C GLU A 178 12.05 -5.85 6.78
N SER A 179 13.03 -6.50 6.16
CA SER A 179 14.30 -5.84 5.86
C SER A 179 14.12 -4.79 4.77
N LYS A 180 14.95 -3.76 4.80
CA LYS A 180 15.07 -2.72 3.78
C LYS A 180 15.21 -3.30 2.35
N ASP A 181 16.00 -4.36 2.20
CA ASP A 181 16.18 -5.02 0.91
C ASP A 181 14.89 -5.73 0.46
N GLN A 182 14.13 -6.28 1.40
CA GLN A 182 12.83 -6.90 1.10
C GLN A 182 11.82 -5.85 0.65
N ILE A 183 11.76 -4.70 1.31
CA ILE A 183 10.91 -3.56 0.90
C ILE A 183 11.25 -3.11 -0.52
N ARG A 184 12.55 -2.95 -0.82
CA ARG A 184 12.99 -2.57 -2.18
C ARG A 184 12.61 -3.59 -3.23
N ARG A 185 12.66 -4.89 -2.90
CA ARG A 185 12.20 -5.96 -3.79
C ARG A 185 10.70 -5.90 -4.03
N TYR A 186 9.89 -5.62 -3.00
CA TYR A 186 8.45 -5.41 -3.19
C TYR A 186 8.20 -4.22 -4.13
N ILE A 187 8.82 -3.07 -3.86
CA ILE A 187 8.67 -1.89 -4.70
C ILE A 187 9.06 -2.17 -6.16
N ARG A 188 10.08 -3.03 -6.37
CA ARG A 188 10.46 -3.43 -7.73
C ARG A 188 9.33 -4.09 -8.51
N LEU A 189 8.39 -4.78 -7.85
CA LEU A 189 7.25 -5.40 -8.53
C LEU A 189 6.32 -4.37 -9.20
N THR A 190 6.35 -3.10 -8.79
CA THR A 190 5.55 -2.05 -9.46
C THR A 190 5.99 -1.74 -10.89
N GLU A 191 7.13 -2.28 -11.33
CA GLU A 191 7.65 -2.15 -12.68
C GLU A 191 7.24 -3.33 -13.59
N LEU A 192 6.47 -4.28 -13.06
CA LEU A 192 5.92 -5.37 -13.84
C LEU A 192 4.68 -4.91 -14.60
N VAL A 193 4.48 -5.47 -15.81
CA VAL A 193 3.21 -5.34 -16.51
C VAL A 193 2.08 -5.97 -15.71
N PRO A 194 0.84 -5.46 -15.83
CA PRO A 194 -0.28 -5.89 -14.97
C PRO A 194 -0.52 -7.39 -14.99
N GLU A 195 -0.36 -8.04 -16.12
CA GLU A 195 -0.58 -9.47 -16.32
C GLU A 195 0.43 -10.31 -15.51
N ILE A 196 1.72 -9.96 -15.57
CA ILE A 196 2.76 -10.65 -14.79
C ILE A 196 2.54 -10.39 -13.28
N LEU A 197 2.19 -9.16 -12.90
CA LEU A 197 1.93 -8.82 -11.54
C LEU A 197 0.72 -9.61 -10.97
N GLN A 198 -0.33 -9.80 -11.77
CA GLN A 198 -1.45 -10.64 -11.42
C GLN A 198 -1.03 -12.10 -11.21
N MET A 199 -0.18 -12.66 -12.09
CA MET A 199 0.36 -14.02 -11.93
C MET A 199 1.17 -14.17 -10.62
N VAL A 200 1.83 -13.09 -10.14
CA VAL A 200 2.51 -13.09 -8.84
C VAL A 200 1.50 -13.13 -7.69
N ASP A 201 0.43 -12.36 -7.76
CA ASP A 201 -0.64 -12.35 -6.76
C ASP A 201 -1.33 -13.73 -6.68
N GLU A 202 -1.52 -14.39 -7.82
CA GLU A 202 -2.10 -15.73 -7.96
C GLU A 202 -1.10 -16.87 -7.63
N ARG A 203 0.14 -16.53 -7.28
CA ARG A 203 1.24 -17.47 -6.96
C ARG A 203 1.66 -18.37 -8.14
N GLN A 204 1.32 -18.02 -9.37
CA GLN A 204 1.79 -18.70 -10.57
C GLN A 204 3.27 -18.40 -10.82
N ILE A 205 3.71 -17.17 -10.56
CA ILE A 205 5.12 -16.79 -10.56
C ILE A 205 5.56 -16.52 -9.13
N ALA A 206 6.66 -17.15 -8.71
CA ALA A 206 7.21 -16.94 -7.38
C ALA A 206 7.80 -15.52 -7.24
N PHE A 207 7.80 -14.98 -6.02
CA PHE A 207 8.25 -13.62 -5.73
C PHE A 207 9.66 -13.30 -6.27
N ARG A 208 10.63 -14.19 -6.05
CA ARG A 208 12.02 -13.93 -6.47
C ARG A 208 12.21 -13.86 -7.99
N PRO A 209 11.73 -14.82 -8.80
CA PRO A 209 11.70 -14.70 -10.25
C PRO A 209 11.05 -13.40 -10.72
N ALA A 210 9.90 -13.03 -10.16
CA ALA A 210 9.18 -11.81 -10.51
C ALA A 210 10.01 -10.54 -10.28
N VAL A 211 10.76 -10.47 -9.17
CA VAL A 211 11.70 -9.36 -8.92
C VAL A 211 12.78 -9.28 -9.99
N GLU A 212 13.31 -10.40 -10.47
CA GLU A 212 14.33 -10.39 -11.55
C GLU A 212 13.70 -10.00 -12.90
N VAL A 213 12.48 -10.47 -13.21
CA VAL A 213 11.71 -10.11 -14.40
C VAL A 213 11.39 -8.60 -14.43
N SER A 214 11.15 -7.98 -13.29
CA SER A 214 10.87 -6.54 -13.22
C SER A 214 12.00 -5.62 -13.71
N TYR A 215 13.19 -6.16 -13.99
CA TYR A 215 14.29 -5.43 -14.62
C TYR A 215 14.25 -5.45 -16.14
N LEU A 216 13.36 -6.23 -16.75
CA LEU A 216 13.13 -6.25 -18.19
C LEU A 216 12.31 -5.02 -18.60
N THR A 217 12.44 -4.62 -19.87
CA THR A 217 11.58 -3.58 -20.44
C THR A 217 10.14 -4.10 -20.57
N GLU A 218 9.18 -3.21 -20.69
CA GLU A 218 7.76 -3.55 -20.86
C GLU A 218 7.58 -4.47 -22.08
N GLU A 219 8.20 -4.15 -23.22
CA GLU A 219 8.18 -4.97 -24.44
C GLU A 219 8.73 -6.39 -24.20
N GLN A 220 9.86 -6.49 -23.48
CA GLN A 220 10.45 -7.78 -23.14
C GLN A 220 9.59 -8.59 -22.17
N GLN A 221 8.85 -7.93 -21.28
CA GLN A 221 7.92 -8.60 -20.38
C GLN A 221 6.72 -9.17 -21.15
N TYR A 222 6.19 -8.45 -22.15
CA TYR A 222 5.14 -9.01 -23.03
C TYR A 222 5.67 -10.17 -23.87
N THR A 223 6.87 -10.07 -24.42
CA THR A 223 7.52 -11.19 -25.12
C THR A 223 7.71 -12.42 -24.21
N LEU A 224 8.04 -12.17 -22.92
CA LEU A 224 8.12 -13.25 -21.94
C LEU A 224 6.75 -13.89 -21.67
N LEU A 225 5.65 -13.11 -21.61
CA LEU A 225 4.29 -13.63 -21.48
C LEU A 225 3.95 -14.58 -22.64
N GLU A 226 4.22 -14.19 -23.88
CA GLU A 226 4.03 -15.04 -25.05
C GLU A 226 4.85 -16.35 -24.95
N ALA A 227 6.11 -16.24 -24.51
CA ALA A 227 6.96 -17.41 -24.31
C ALA A 227 6.48 -18.33 -23.17
N MET A 228 5.89 -17.76 -22.10
CA MET A 228 5.27 -18.54 -21.02
C MET A 228 4.04 -19.31 -21.51
N GLU A 229 3.19 -18.65 -22.30
CA GLU A 229 2.00 -19.29 -22.89
C GLU A 229 2.41 -20.40 -23.85
N TYR A 230 3.37 -20.16 -24.75
CA TYR A 230 3.86 -21.17 -25.69
C TYR A 230 4.44 -22.42 -25.00
N ASN A 231 5.20 -22.22 -23.91
CA ASN A 231 5.86 -23.32 -23.20
C ASN A 231 5.01 -23.92 -22.06
N ASP A 232 3.80 -23.41 -21.82
CA ASP A 232 2.97 -23.76 -20.68
C ASP A 232 3.78 -23.76 -19.36
N ALA A 233 4.61 -22.74 -19.15
CA ALA A 233 5.56 -22.68 -18.06
C ALA A 233 5.91 -21.26 -17.64
N THR A 234 6.08 -21.05 -16.34
CA THR A 234 6.59 -19.78 -15.80
C THR A 234 8.11 -19.83 -15.57
N PRO A 235 8.83 -18.69 -15.61
CA PRO A 235 10.28 -18.69 -15.50
C PRO A 235 10.74 -19.13 -14.10
N SER A 236 11.76 -19.98 -14.04
CA SER A 236 12.51 -20.26 -12.82
C SER A 236 13.38 -19.06 -12.42
N LEU A 237 13.85 -19.05 -11.16
CA LEU A 237 14.77 -17.99 -10.71
C LEU A 237 16.06 -17.93 -11.57
N ALA A 238 16.60 -19.07 -11.97
CA ALA A 238 17.80 -19.12 -12.81
C ALA A 238 17.55 -18.51 -14.20
N GLN A 239 16.41 -18.86 -14.82
CA GLN A 239 16.00 -18.29 -16.09
C GLN A 239 15.77 -16.78 -16.01
N ALA A 240 15.07 -16.30 -14.96
CA ALA A 240 14.84 -14.87 -14.73
C ALA A 240 16.14 -14.08 -14.51
N ILE A 241 17.09 -14.60 -13.72
CA ILE A 241 18.42 -14.01 -13.55
C ILE A 241 19.18 -13.95 -14.88
N LYS A 242 19.09 -15.03 -15.68
CA LYS A 242 19.74 -15.11 -16.99
C LYS A 242 19.17 -14.05 -17.94
N MET A 243 17.85 -13.93 -18.03
CA MET A 243 17.17 -12.89 -18.84
C MET A 243 17.60 -11.49 -18.42
N LYS A 244 17.59 -11.19 -17.12
CA LYS A 244 18.05 -9.89 -16.59
C LYS A 244 19.50 -9.60 -17.02
N LYS A 245 20.40 -10.56 -16.94
CA LYS A 245 21.78 -10.40 -17.36
C LYS A 245 21.89 -10.09 -18.85
N TYR A 246 21.18 -10.85 -19.71
CA TYR A 246 21.15 -10.58 -21.15
C TYR A 246 20.55 -9.21 -21.47
N ASN A 247 19.54 -8.77 -20.70
CA ASN A 247 18.99 -7.42 -20.83
C ASN A 247 20.02 -6.34 -20.49
N GLN A 248 20.76 -6.50 -19.38
CA GLN A 248 21.84 -5.58 -18.99
C GLN A 248 22.97 -5.51 -20.03
N ASP A 249 23.25 -6.62 -20.70
CA ASP A 249 24.24 -6.70 -21.78
C ASP A 249 23.70 -6.19 -23.14
N GLY A 250 22.43 -5.76 -23.21
CA GLY A 250 21.76 -5.30 -24.42
C GLY A 250 21.55 -6.40 -25.48
N LYS A 251 21.49 -7.67 -25.04
CA LYS A 251 21.43 -8.86 -25.91
C LYS A 251 20.13 -9.64 -25.77
N LEU A 252 19.17 -9.16 -24.98
CA LEU A 252 17.91 -9.85 -24.78
C LEU A 252 16.94 -9.49 -25.90
N ASN A 253 16.63 -10.45 -26.73
CA ASN A 253 15.59 -10.38 -27.77
C ASN A 253 14.60 -11.55 -27.62
N SER A 254 13.58 -11.62 -28.48
CA SER A 254 12.53 -12.66 -28.43
C SER A 254 13.09 -14.07 -28.57
N GLU A 255 14.06 -14.29 -29.46
CA GLU A 255 14.70 -15.59 -29.70
C GLU A 255 15.47 -16.07 -28.46
N VAL A 256 16.16 -15.15 -27.77
CA VAL A 256 16.89 -15.44 -26.52
C VAL A 256 15.93 -15.72 -25.38
N ILE A 257 14.82 -14.98 -25.25
CA ILE A 257 13.79 -15.25 -24.24
C ILE A 257 13.22 -16.65 -24.46
N GLN A 258 12.82 -16.99 -25.69
CA GLN A 258 12.28 -18.28 -26.03
C GLN A 258 13.28 -19.42 -25.73
N SER A 259 14.53 -19.26 -26.17
CA SER A 259 15.60 -20.25 -25.88
C SER A 259 15.84 -20.46 -24.38
N ILE A 260 15.79 -19.40 -23.58
CA ILE A 260 15.92 -19.51 -22.11
C ILE A 260 14.71 -20.23 -21.49
N MET A 261 13.51 -19.98 -22.00
CA MET A 261 12.29 -20.63 -21.49
C MET A 261 12.25 -22.14 -21.83
N GLU A 262 12.81 -22.53 -22.95
CA GLU A 262 12.93 -23.95 -23.39
C GLU A 262 14.01 -24.73 -22.62
N GLU A 263 14.92 -24.06 -21.89
CA GLU A 263 15.93 -24.74 -21.08
C GLU A 263 15.27 -25.60 -19.99
N GLU A 264 15.67 -26.87 -19.88
CA GLU A 264 15.20 -27.78 -18.83
C GLU A 264 15.45 -27.19 -17.43
N LYS A 265 14.41 -27.15 -16.60
CA LYS A 265 14.54 -26.73 -15.20
C LYS A 265 15.35 -27.77 -14.42
N PRO A 266 16.40 -27.36 -13.66
CA PRO A 266 17.25 -28.30 -12.91
C PRO A 266 16.47 -29.27 -12.01
N ASN A 267 15.34 -28.85 -11.44
CA ASN A 267 14.53 -29.65 -10.52
C ASN A 267 13.64 -30.72 -11.20
N GLN A 268 13.50 -30.71 -12.53
CA GLN A 268 12.75 -31.75 -13.25
C GLN A 268 13.57 -33.04 -13.42
N LYS A 269 14.90 -32.98 -13.39
CA LYS A 269 15.78 -34.17 -13.47
C LYS A 269 15.73 -35.02 -12.22
N GLU A 270 15.55 -34.46 -11.03
CA GLU A 270 15.49 -35.23 -9.79
C GLU A 270 14.18 -36.03 -9.67
N ASN A 271 13.07 -35.51 -10.15
CA ASN A 271 11.79 -36.23 -10.11
C ASN A 271 11.71 -37.38 -11.12
N LEU A 272 12.33 -37.26 -12.29
CA LEU A 272 12.41 -38.34 -13.27
C LEU A 272 13.33 -39.51 -12.82
N LEU A 273 14.40 -39.19 -12.10
CA LEU A 273 15.32 -40.23 -11.55
C LEU A 273 14.75 -40.96 -10.35
N SER A 274 13.78 -40.37 -9.61
CA SER A 274 13.10 -41.02 -8.49
C SER A 274 11.99 -41.98 -8.94
N VAL A 275 11.37 -41.73 -10.11
CA VAL A 275 10.30 -42.58 -10.66
C VAL A 275 10.86 -43.83 -11.40
N THR A 276 12.11 -43.76 -11.89
CA THR A 276 12.75 -44.92 -12.58
C THR A 276 13.50 -45.86 -11.67
N ARG A 277 13.48 -45.65 -10.32
CA ARG A 277 14.10 -46.52 -9.32
C ARG A 277 13.08 -47.18 -8.38
N GLY A 278 11.80 -47.24 -8.75
CA GLY A 278 10.72 -47.92 -8.04
C GLY A 278 10.33 -49.20 -8.74
#